data_6312c49b5c73f26dde97b57799a2c2ec
#
_entry.id   6312c49b5c73f26dde97b57799a2c2ec
#
_cell.length_a   1.000
_cell.length_b   1.000
_cell.length_c   1.000
_cell.angle_alpha   90.00
_cell.angle_beta   90.00
_cell.angle_gamma   90.00
#
_symmetry.space_group_name_H-M   'P 1'
#
loop_
_entity.id
_entity.type
_entity.pdbx_description
1 polymer ?
#
loop_
_entity_poly.entity_id
_entity_poly.type
_entity_poly.pdbx_seq_one_letter_code
_entity_poly.pdbx_strand_id
1 'polypeptide(L)'
;MPCLKLLFLFVFSLFCLTAANAADKPNVIFILADDLGYGDLSHAGGKARTPHCDRLARQGMRFTDAHTTSSVCTPTRYGIVTGRYNWRSTLKKGVLWGLSEPLVAADRLTTPKFLQQNGYRTGVVGKWHLGLGWQMLPNGEKRLAKTGPTKGDGWQIDYGKKVTGGPLAIGFDESFIIPAAHPPSYDTARSRS
;
A
#
# COMPACT_ATOMS: atom_id res chain seq x y z
N MET A 1 33.50 -54.88 -5.62
CA MET A 1 32.63 -54.02 -6.49
C MET A 1 31.31 -53.56 -5.84
N PRO A 2 31.03 -53.76 -4.55
CA PRO A 2 29.83 -53.18 -3.93
C PRO A 2 29.95 -51.68 -3.61
N CYS A 3 31.13 -51.18 -3.27
CA CYS A 3 31.34 -49.77 -2.91
C CYS A 3 31.00 -48.76 -4.05
N LEU A 4 31.29 -49.14 -5.30
CA LEU A 4 31.03 -48.26 -6.46
C LEU A 4 29.52 -48.10 -6.71
N LYS A 5 28.73 -49.16 -6.47
CA LYS A 5 27.25 -49.09 -6.59
C LYS A 5 26.63 -48.24 -5.47
N LEU A 6 27.18 -48.33 -4.26
CA LEU A 6 26.72 -47.51 -3.13
C LEU A 6 27.00 -46.01 -3.36
N LEU A 7 28.20 -45.71 -3.91
CA LEU A 7 28.57 -44.32 -4.24
C LEU A 7 27.69 -43.75 -5.33
N PHE A 8 27.33 -44.55 -6.35
CA PHE A 8 26.43 -44.11 -7.43
C PHE A 8 25.00 -43.84 -6.93
N LEU A 9 24.49 -44.68 -6.01
CA LEU A 9 23.19 -44.49 -5.38
C LEU A 9 23.20 -43.25 -4.49
N PHE A 10 24.25 -42.96 -3.79
CA PHE A 10 24.36 -41.78 -2.92
C PHE A 10 24.44 -40.49 -3.73
N VAL A 11 25.20 -40.44 -4.83
CA VAL A 11 25.30 -39.31 -5.74
C VAL A 11 23.99 -39.09 -6.48
N PHE A 12 23.29 -40.13 -6.90
CA PHE A 12 21.99 -40.04 -7.54
C PHE A 12 20.90 -39.56 -6.59
N SER A 13 20.92 -40.00 -5.33
CA SER A 13 20.04 -39.51 -4.26
C SER A 13 20.27 -38.02 -3.95
N LEU A 14 21.53 -37.56 -3.96
CA LEU A 14 21.90 -36.17 -3.74
C LEU A 14 21.42 -35.27 -4.92
N PHE A 15 21.43 -35.81 -6.16
CA PHE A 15 20.98 -35.09 -7.34
C PHE A 15 19.44 -34.99 -7.43
N CYS A 16 18.72 -35.98 -6.90
CA CYS A 16 17.25 -35.93 -6.81
C CYS A 16 16.74 -34.92 -5.75
N LEU A 17 17.56 -34.62 -4.73
CA LEU A 17 17.17 -33.62 -3.71
C LEU A 17 17.27 -32.16 -4.20
N THR A 18 17.99 -31.91 -5.30
CA THR A 18 18.07 -30.54 -5.87
C THR A 18 16.99 -30.19 -6.86
N ALA A 19 16.12 -31.13 -7.22
CA ALA A 19 14.97 -30.92 -8.10
C ALA A 19 13.67 -30.64 -7.32
N ALA A 20 13.75 -30.19 -6.09
CA ALA A 20 12.62 -29.51 -5.48
C ALA A 20 12.44 -28.19 -6.26
N ASN A 21 11.65 -28.24 -7.34
CA ASN A 21 11.20 -27.05 -8.05
C ASN A 21 10.63 -26.11 -6.99
N ALA A 22 11.34 -25.04 -6.70
CA ALA A 22 10.76 -23.93 -5.99
C ALA A 22 9.53 -23.54 -6.84
N ALA A 23 8.33 -23.81 -6.34
CA ALA A 23 7.12 -23.46 -7.01
C ALA A 23 7.23 -21.98 -7.38
N ASP A 24 6.99 -21.64 -8.66
CA ASP A 24 7.05 -20.26 -9.11
C ASP A 24 6.20 -19.41 -8.19
N LYS A 25 6.79 -18.39 -7.61
CA LYS A 25 6.10 -17.49 -6.68
C LYS A 25 4.94 -16.83 -7.42
N PRO A 26 3.70 -16.96 -6.94
CA PRO A 26 2.54 -16.39 -7.63
C PRO A 26 2.63 -14.86 -7.64
N ASN A 27 2.15 -14.25 -8.71
CA ASN A 27 1.90 -12.82 -8.70
C ASN A 27 0.76 -12.50 -7.75
N VAL A 28 0.90 -11.43 -6.97
CA VAL A 28 -0.09 -11.00 -5.98
C VAL A 28 -0.63 -9.64 -6.39
N ILE A 29 -1.94 -9.55 -6.64
CA ILE A 29 -2.65 -8.29 -6.92
C ILE A 29 -3.60 -8.03 -5.75
N PHE A 30 -3.36 -6.95 -5.01
CA PHE A 30 -4.21 -6.49 -3.92
C PHE A 30 -5.03 -5.28 -4.37
N ILE A 31 -6.35 -5.41 -4.43
CA ILE A 31 -7.27 -4.35 -4.83
C ILE A 31 -8.05 -3.88 -3.61
N LEU A 32 -7.86 -2.61 -3.23
CA LEU A 32 -8.59 -1.95 -2.15
C LEU A 32 -9.58 -0.96 -2.73
N ALA A 33 -10.86 -1.27 -2.62
CA ALA A 33 -11.92 -0.29 -2.94
C ALA A 33 -12.04 0.75 -1.82
N ASP A 34 -12.25 2.01 -2.20
CA ASP A 34 -12.42 3.12 -1.27
C ASP A 34 -13.91 3.38 -1.09
N ASP A 35 -14.39 3.34 0.15
CA ASP A 35 -15.79 3.54 0.54
C ASP A 35 -16.81 2.58 -0.14
N LEU A 36 -16.40 1.36 -0.47
CA LEU A 36 -17.29 0.31 -0.97
C LEU A 36 -18.06 -0.33 0.19
N GLY A 37 -19.38 -0.27 0.14
CA GLY A 37 -20.25 -0.88 1.13
C GLY A 37 -20.39 -2.40 0.95
N TYR A 38 -20.71 -3.12 2.01
CA TYR A 38 -20.88 -4.58 2.00
C TYR A 38 -21.89 -5.06 0.94
N GLY A 39 -22.97 -4.32 0.74
CA GLY A 39 -24.05 -4.65 -0.20
C GLY A 39 -23.92 -4.02 -1.59
N ASP A 40 -22.81 -3.41 -1.95
CA ASP A 40 -22.70 -2.68 -3.23
C ASP A 40 -22.43 -3.60 -4.43
N LEU A 41 -21.77 -4.73 -4.20
CA LEU A 41 -21.47 -5.71 -5.25
C LEU A 41 -22.69 -6.59 -5.55
N SER A 42 -22.93 -6.91 -6.84
CA SER A 42 -24.10 -7.67 -7.26
C SER A 42 -24.21 -9.06 -6.60
N HIS A 43 -23.10 -9.75 -6.37
CA HIS A 43 -23.11 -11.03 -5.66
C HIS A 43 -23.47 -10.92 -4.16
N ALA A 44 -23.44 -9.70 -3.60
CA ALA A 44 -23.85 -9.40 -2.23
C ALA A 44 -25.23 -8.73 -2.15
N GLY A 45 -25.98 -8.68 -3.25
CA GLY A 45 -27.32 -8.08 -3.35
C GLY A 45 -27.32 -6.62 -3.84
N GLY A 46 -26.18 -6.10 -4.25
CA GLY A 46 -26.05 -4.74 -4.80
C GLY A 46 -26.79 -4.55 -6.11
N LYS A 47 -27.28 -3.34 -6.35
CA LYS A 47 -27.99 -2.95 -7.58
C LYS A 47 -27.05 -2.72 -8.76
N ALA A 48 -25.79 -2.39 -8.51
CA ALA A 48 -24.80 -2.21 -9.55
C ALA A 48 -24.36 -3.54 -10.14
N ARG A 49 -24.25 -3.62 -11.47
CA ARG A 49 -23.76 -4.82 -12.14
C ARG A 49 -22.25 -4.92 -12.00
N THR A 50 -21.74 -5.94 -11.33
CA THR A 50 -20.31 -6.15 -11.09
C THR A 50 -19.83 -7.53 -11.57
N PRO A 51 -19.97 -7.84 -12.88
CA PRO A 51 -19.79 -9.21 -13.39
C PRO A 51 -18.39 -9.78 -13.17
N HIS A 52 -17.37 -8.93 -13.17
CA HIS A 52 -15.98 -9.36 -12.95
C HIS A 52 -15.70 -9.67 -11.47
N CYS A 53 -16.23 -8.87 -10.55
CA CYS A 53 -16.17 -9.16 -9.12
C CYS A 53 -16.95 -10.44 -8.77
N ASP A 54 -18.13 -10.60 -9.38
CA ASP A 54 -18.94 -11.81 -9.23
C ASP A 54 -18.22 -13.06 -9.74
N ARG A 55 -17.48 -12.94 -10.86
CA ARG A 55 -16.65 -14.03 -11.37
C ARG A 55 -15.56 -14.41 -10.38
N LEU A 56 -14.84 -13.43 -9.82
CA LEU A 56 -13.83 -13.68 -8.80
C LEU A 56 -14.44 -14.34 -7.56
N ALA A 57 -15.61 -13.87 -7.12
CA ALA A 57 -16.32 -14.45 -5.97
C ALA A 57 -16.73 -15.92 -6.20
N ARG A 58 -17.08 -16.29 -7.46
CA ARG A 58 -17.43 -17.67 -7.81
C ARG A 58 -16.23 -18.60 -8.01
N GLN A 59 -15.11 -18.06 -8.51
CA GLN A 59 -13.92 -18.84 -8.84
C GLN A 59 -12.90 -18.92 -7.70
N GLY A 60 -12.99 -18.01 -6.75
CA GLY A 60 -12.09 -17.90 -5.62
C GLY A 60 -12.76 -18.17 -4.28
N MET A 61 -12.20 -17.58 -3.25
CA MET A 61 -12.73 -17.67 -1.88
C MET A 61 -13.37 -16.33 -1.49
N ARG A 62 -14.56 -16.40 -0.91
CA ARG A 62 -15.26 -15.26 -0.33
C ARG A 62 -15.22 -15.34 1.20
N PHE A 63 -14.67 -14.34 1.82
CA PHE A 63 -14.69 -14.20 3.28
C PHE A 63 -15.98 -13.50 3.69
N THR A 64 -16.79 -14.12 4.52
CA THR A 64 -18.08 -13.57 4.98
C THR A 64 -17.96 -12.74 6.24
N ASP A 65 -16.84 -12.85 6.94
CA ASP A 65 -16.55 -12.13 8.18
C ASP A 65 -15.09 -11.63 8.19
N ALA A 66 -14.77 -10.74 7.25
CA ALA A 66 -13.45 -10.10 7.14
C ALA A 66 -13.57 -8.62 7.47
N HIS A 67 -12.72 -8.14 8.37
CA HIS A 67 -12.71 -6.76 8.86
C HIS A 67 -11.43 -6.05 8.52
N THR A 68 -11.55 -4.78 8.15
CA THR A 68 -10.41 -3.87 8.06
C THR A 68 -9.99 -3.42 9.47
N THR A 69 -8.78 -2.87 9.61
CA THR A 69 -8.29 -2.38 10.90
C THR A 69 -9.00 -1.10 11.37
N SER A 70 -9.75 -0.46 10.50
CA SER A 70 -10.56 0.74 10.78
C SER A 70 -11.63 0.93 9.70
N SER A 71 -12.64 1.72 10.00
CA SER A 71 -13.70 2.11 9.06
C SER A 71 -13.33 3.28 8.13
N VAL A 72 -12.14 3.85 8.24
CA VAL A 72 -11.70 5.02 7.44
C VAL A 72 -10.32 4.81 6.82
N CYS A 73 -10.02 5.64 5.81
CA CYS A 73 -8.94 5.45 4.84
C CYS A 73 -7.53 5.33 5.44
N THR A 74 -6.99 6.39 6.03
CA THR A 74 -5.59 6.41 6.53
C THR A 74 -5.30 5.27 7.50
N PRO A 75 -6.09 5.05 8.55
CA PRO A 75 -5.79 3.99 9.50
C PRO A 75 -5.92 2.59 8.91
N THR A 76 -6.88 2.35 8.00
CA THR A 76 -6.96 1.07 7.27
C THR A 76 -5.74 0.84 6.40
N ARG A 77 -5.33 1.85 5.62
CA ARG A 77 -4.14 1.76 4.74
C ARG A 77 -2.86 1.54 5.54
N TYR A 78 -2.74 2.19 6.69
CA TYR A 78 -1.64 1.93 7.62
C TYR A 78 -1.60 0.47 8.05
N GLY A 79 -2.75 -0.11 8.41
CA GLY A 79 -2.85 -1.51 8.80
C GLY A 79 -2.42 -2.48 7.69
N ILE A 80 -2.88 -2.25 6.45
CA ILE A 80 -2.56 -3.06 5.28
C ILE A 80 -1.04 -3.02 4.98
N VAL A 81 -0.45 -1.83 5.00
CA VAL A 81 0.96 -1.66 4.64
C VAL A 81 1.90 -2.15 5.73
N THR A 82 1.51 -2.05 7.01
CA THR A 82 2.41 -2.34 8.14
C THR A 82 2.10 -3.63 8.89
N GLY A 83 0.96 -4.27 8.64
CA GLY A 83 0.48 -5.41 9.42
C GLY A 83 0.15 -5.06 10.89
N ARG A 84 -0.06 -3.78 11.21
CA ARG A 84 -0.30 -3.30 12.58
C ARG A 84 -1.59 -2.54 12.67
N TYR A 85 -2.25 -2.66 13.80
CA TYR A 85 -3.40 -1.81 14.09
C TYR A 85 -3.02 -0.32 14.14
N ASN A 86 -3.90 0.52 13.63
CA ASN A 86 -3.71 1.96 13.49
C ASN A 86 -3.48 2.72 14.81
N TRP A 87 -4.06 2.28 15.92
CA TRP A 87 -3.83 2.90 17.23
C TRP A 87 -2.38 2.79 17.73
N ARG A 88 -1.58 1.92 17.09
CA ARG A 88 -0.13 1.82 17.34
C ARG A 88 0.70 2.80 16.52
N SER A 89 0.05 3.60 15.67
CA SER A 89 0.69 4.70 14.94
C SER A 89 0.73 5.98 15.77
N THR A 90 1.38 7.02 15.26
CA THR A 90 1.38 8.36 15.84
C THR A 90 0.07 9.11 15.59
N LEU A 91 -0.72 8.73 14.59
CA LEU A 91 -2.02 9.31 14.29
C LEU A 91 -3.10 8.69 15.21
N LYS A 92 -3.50 9.40 16.24
CA LYS A 92 -4.45 8.89 17.25
C LYS A 92 -5.91 9.14 16.88
N LYS A 93 -6.22 10.09 15.98
CA LYS A 93 -7.57 10.45 15.55
C LYS A 93 -7.55 10.93 14.09
N GLY A 94 -8.65 10.71 13.37
CA GLY A 94 -8.87 11.22 12.03
C GLY A 94 -8.03 10.56 10.94
N VAL A 95 -7.81 11.30 9.88
CA VAL A 95 -7.06 10.89 8.69
C VAL A 95 -6.00 11.93 8.36
N LEU A 96 -5.01 11.56 7.56
CA LEU A 96 -4.03 12.48 7.02
C LEU A 96 -4.63 13.30 5.87
N TRP A 97 -3.90 14.36 5.47
CA TRP A 97 -4.24 15.23 4.35
C TRP A 97 -3.13 15.18 3.31
N GLY A 98 -3.36 15.79 2.14
CA GLY A 98 -2.42 15.73 1.02
C GLY A 98 -1.01 16.22 1.34
N LEU A 99 -0.88 17.14 2.30
CA LEU A 99 0.41 17.73 2.72
C LEU A 99 0.95 17.16 4.04
N SER A 100 0.29 16.15 4.61
CA SER A 100 0.75 15.53 5.85
C SER A 100 2.08 14.81 5.67
N GLU A 101 2.89 14.83 6.72
CA GLU A 101 4.13 14.06 6.77
C GLU A 101 3.90 12.55 6.74
N PRO A 102 4.91 11.75 6.34
CA PRO A 102 4.82 10.31 6.32
C PRO A 102 4.43 9.73 7.69
N LEU A 103 3.41 8.88 7.71
CA LEU A 103 2.93 8.21 8.92
C LEU A 103 3.74 6.94 9.22
N VAL A 104 4.23 6.27 8.18
CA VAL A 104 4.99 5.03 8.32
C VAL A 104 6.44 5.39 8.59
N ALA A 105 6.98 4.93 9.72
CA ALA A 105 8.38 5.14 10.08
C ALA A 105 9.30 4.44 9.06
N ALA A 106 10.40 5.08 8.71
CA ALA A 106 11.31 4.62 7.64
C ALA A 106 11.97 3.25 7.94
N ASP A 107 12.18 2.95 9.21
CA ASP A 107 12.75 1.69 9.70
C ASP A 107 11.72 0.55 9.81
N ARG A 108 10.42 0.85 9.60
CA ARG A 108 9.36 -0.12 9.73
C ARG A 108 9.44 -1.18 8.63
N LEU A 109 9.38 -2.45 9.02
CA LEU A 109 9.09 -3.51 8.08
C LEU A 109 7.64 -3.35 7.59
N THR A 110 7.47 -3.28 6.29
CA THR A 110 6.20 -3.11 5.61
C THR A 110 5.92 -4.29 4.69
N THR A 111 4.66 -4.47 4.30
CA THR A 111 4.27 -5.51 3.34
C THR A 111 5.09 -5.45 2.04
N PRO A 112 5.25 -4.29 1.36
CA PRO A 112 6.09 -4.23 0.16
C PRO A 112 7.55 -4.54 0.45
N LYS A 113 8.13 -4.03 1.53
CA LYS A 113 9.53 -4.32 1.89
C LYS A 113 9.75 -5.81 2.19
N PHE A 114 8.80 -6.45 2.86
CA PHE A 114 8.84 -7.89 3.09
C PHE A 114 8.77 -8.67 1.78
N LEU A 115 7.90 -8.27 0.85
CA LEU A 115 7.80 -8.90 -0.47
C LEU A 115 9.08 -8.71 -1.30
N GLN A 116 9.69 -7.52 -1.29
CA GLN A 116 10.99 -7.28 -1.93
C GLN A 116 12.08 -8.20 -1.37
N GLN A 117 12.16 -8.35 -0.05
CA GLN A 117 13.11 -9.26 0.60
C GLN A 117 12.92 -10.73 0.17
N ASN A 118 11.73 -11.05 -0.31
CA ASN A 118 11.38 -12.36 -0.86
C ASN A 118 11.42 -12.41 -2.40
N GLY A 119 12.05 -11.44 -3.05
CA GLY A 119 12.31 -11.44 -4.49
C GLY A 119 11.11 -11.01 -5.36
N TYR A 120 10.10 -10.35 -4.80
CA TYR A 120 9.03 -9.74 -5.56
C TYR A 120 9.42 -8.34 -6.01
N ARG A 121 8.98 -7.94 -7.21
CA ARG A 121 8.88 -6.54 -7.62
C ARG A 121 7.55 -6.00 -7.14
N THR A 122 7.55 -4.81 -6.55
CA THR A 122 6.38 -4.25 -5.88
C THR A 122 5.96 -2.93 -6.49
N GLY A 123 4.65 -2.72 -6.63
CA GLY A 123 4.09 -1.49 -7.17
C GLY A 123 2.84 -1.05 -6.43
N VAL A 124 2.57 0.25 -6.41
CA VAL A 124 1.34 0.82 -5.86
C VAL A 124 0.74 1.85 -6.81
N VAL A 125 -0.56 1.75 -7.04
CA VAL A 125 -1.31 2.68 -7.88
C VAL A 125 -2.57 3.15 -7.15
N GLY A 126 -2.89 4.43 -7.26
CA GLY A 126 -4.11 5.02 -6.72
C GLY A 126 -3.92 5.81 -5.42
N LYS A 127 -4.94 5.86 -4.57
CA LYS A 127 -4.94 6.67 -3.34
C LYS A 127 -3.93 6.15 -2.32
N TRP A 128 -2.95 6.97 -1.96
CA TRP A 128 -1.93 6.66 -0.98
C TRP A 128 -2.40 6.90 0.46
N HIS A 129 -2.64 8.13 0.80
CA HIS A 129 -3.21 8.62 2.06
C HIS A 129 -2.44 8.23 3.34
N LEU A 130 -1.12 8.08 3.23
CA LEU A 130 -0.22 7.79 4.36
C LEU A 130 0.86 8.86 4.54
N GLY A 131 0.64 10.04 3.94
CA GLY A 131 1.58 11.16 4.01
C GLY A 131 2.78 11.03 3.08
N LEU A 132 3.42 12.15 2.80
CA LEU A 132 4.56 12.28 1.91
C LEU A 132 5.55 13.29 2.48
N GLY A 133 6.85 13.03 2.33
CA GLY A 133 7.90 13.99 2.69
C GLY A 133 8.09 15.03 1.59
N TRP A 134 7.18 15.99 1.53
CA TRP A 134 7.27 17.09 0.59
C TRP A 134 8.52 17.96 0.83
N GLN A 135 9.15 18.40 -0.26
CA GLN A 135 10.22 19.37 -0.19
C GLN A 135 9.61 20.77 -0.35
N MET A 136 10.00 21.70 0.52
CA MET A 136 9.49 23.06 0.49
C MET A 136 10.40 23.98 -0.33
N LEU A 137 9.84 25.04 -0.90
CA LEU A 137 10.60 26.14 -1.47
C LEU A 137 11.46 26.82 -0.38
N PRO A 138 12.59 27.46 -0.72
CA PRO A 138 13.56 28.00 0.26
C PRO A 138 12.97 28.95 1.31
N ASN A 139 11.89 29.66 0.97
CA ASN A 139 11.19 30.60 1.86
C ASN A 139 9.89 30.01 2.42
N GLY A 140 9.62 28.71 2.20
CA GLY A 140 8.43 28.05 2.67
C GLY A 140 8.57 27.63 4.14
N GLU A 141 7.74 28.16 5.02
CA GLU A 141 7.61 27.59 6.36
C GLU A 141 7.07 26.15 6.26
N LYS A 142 7.72 25.25 6.95
CA LYS A 142 7.33 23.83 7.01
C LYS A 142 6.08 23.65 7.87
N ARG A 143 4.95 24.16 7.40
CA ARG A 143 3.62 23.97 8.01
C ARG A 143 2.95 22.70 7.49
N LEU A 144 3.58 21.58 7.74
CA LEU A 144 2.94 20.32 7.49
C LEU A 144 1.95 20.04 8.62
N ALA A 145 0.66 20.14 8.33
CA ALA A 145 -0.34 19.76 9.30
C ALA A 145 -0.23 18.27 9.60
N LYS A 146 -0.01 17.92 10.83
CA LYS A 146 -0.06 16.53 11.29
C LYS A 146 -1.48 15.96 11.15
N THR A 147 -2.49 16.81 11.27
CA THR A 147 -3.91 16.47 11.08
C THR A 147 -4.67 17.72 10.66
N GLY A 148 -5.53 17.61 9.65
CA GLY A 148 -6.39 18.71 9.22
C GLY A 148 -6.01 19.35 7.89
N PRO A 149 -6.94 20.08 7.24
CA PRO A 149 -6.69 20.77 6.00
C PRO A 149 -5.79 21.98 6.26
N THR A 150 -4.61 21.96 5.67
CA THR A 150 -3.78 23.17 5.54
C THR A 150 -4.31 23.97 4.37
N LYS A 151 -5.11 24.98 4.64
CA LYS A 151 -5.54 25.93 3.62
C LYS A 151 -4.30 26.69 3.13
N GLY A 152 -3.99 26.55 1.85
CA GLY A 152 -3.06 27.46 1.17
C GLY A 152 -1.61 27.03 1.09
N ASP A 153 -1.19 25.89 1.64
CA ASP A 153 0.24 25.54 1.74
C ASP A 153 0.80 24.78 0.51
N GLY A 154 -0.05 24.33 -0.39
CA GLY A 154 0.38 23.56 -1.58
C GLY A 154 1.28 24.32 -2.54
N TRP A 155 1.19 25.63 -2.60
CA TRP A 155 2.03 26.49 -3.45
C TRP A 155 3.46 26.69 -2.89
N GLN A 156 3.71 26.31 -1.64
CA GLN A 156 5.04 26.37 -1.03
C GLN A 156 5.87 25.12 -1.30
N ILE A 157 5.29 24.12 -1.92
CA ILE A 157 5.98 22.88 -2.26
C ILE A 157 6.84 23.06 -3.51
N ASP A 158 8.07 22.60 -3.43
CA ASP A 158 8.93 22.47 -4.60
C ASP A 158 8.62 21.16 -5.34
N TYR A 159 7.69 21.26 -6.29
CA TYR A 159 7.28 20.11 -7.11
C TYR A 159 8.36 19.61 -8.07
N GLY A 160 9.46 20.35 -8.24
CA GLY A 160 10.63 19.91 -9.01
C GLY A 160 11.55 18.96 -8.24
N LYS A 161 11.34 18.83 -6.94
CA LYS A 161 12.13 17.93 -6.09
C LYS A 161 11.42 16.61 -5.81
N LYS A 162 12.22 15.57 -5.64
CA LYS A 162 11.72 14.26 -5.25
C LYS A 162 11.07 14.30 -3.86
N VAL A 163 9.91 13.69 -3.75
CA VAL A 163 9.25 13.42 -2.47
C VAL A 163 10.07 12.40 -1.69
N THR A 164 10.27 12.63 -0.40
CA THR A 164 10.89 11.69 0.53
C THR A 164 9.83 10.99 1.38
N GLY A 165 10.09 9.81 1.89
CA GLY A 165 9.20 9.13 2.85
C GLY A 165 7.83 8.71 2.31
N GLY A 166 7.66 8.60 1.01
CA GLY A 166 6.45 8.07 0.37
C GLY A 166 6.53 6.56 0.12
N PRO A 167 5.75 6.04 -0.84
CA PRO A 167 5.70 4.60 -1.12
C PRO A 167 7.07 3.97 -1.38
N LEU A 168 7.92 4.64 -2.17
CA LEU A 168 9.24 4.12 -2.52
C LEU A 168 10.16 3.99 -1.28
N ALA A 169 10.02 4.88 -0.31
CA ALA A 169 10.82 4.84 0.91
C ALA A 169 10.47 3.65 1.83
N ILE A 170 9.30 3.06 1.65
CA ILE A 170 8.82 1.95 2.47
C ILE A 170 8.76 0.61 1.73
N GLY A 171 9.40 0.51 0.55
CA GLY A 171 9.62 -0.75 -0.14
C GLY A 171 8.76 -1.00 -1.38
N PHE A 172 8.10 -0.01 -1.94
CA PHE A 172 7.58 -0.13 -3.30
C PHE A 172 8.68 0.24 -4.31
N ASP A 173 8.81 -0.56 -5.37
CA ASP A 173 9.73 -0.29 -6.48
C ASP A 173 9.16 0.77 -7.41
N GLU A 174 7.83 0.78 -7.57
CA GLU A 174 7.12 1.72 -8.43
C GLU A 174 5.91 2.31 -7.71
N SER A 175 5.59 3.58 -8.04
CA SER A 175 4.41 4.24 -7.49
C SER A 175 3.80 5.23 -8.47
N PHE A 176 2.46 5.15 -8.63
CA PHE A 176 1.66 6.14 -9.32
C PHE A 176 0.44 6.46 -8.45
N ILE A 177 0.52 7.54 -7.67
CA ILE A 177 -0.38 7.76 -6.53
C ILE A 177 -1.06 9.13 -6.53
N ILE A 178 -2.22 9.17 -5.88
CA ILE A 178 -2.87 10.39 -5.40
C ILE A 178 -2.55 10.51 -3.90
N PRO A 179 -1.99 11.64 -3.44
CA PRO A 179 -1.52 11.80 -2.06
C PRO A 179 -2.59 11.55 -0.99
N ALA A 180 -3.81 12.08 -1.21
CA ALA A 180 -4.96 11.92 -0.31
C ALA A 180 -6.28 12.11 -1.06
N ALA A 181 -7.42 11.98 -0.34
CA ALA A 181 -8.76 12.18 -0.92
C ALA A 181 -9.04 13.64 -1.31
N HIS A 182 -8.40 14.58 -0.64
CA HIS A 182 -8.52 16.01 -0.97
C HIS A 182 -7.16 16.53 -1.41
N PRO A 183 -7.04 17.02 -2.65
CA PRO A 183 -5.87 17.79 -3.03
C PRO A 183 -5.78 19.03 -2.13
N PRO A 184 -4.58 19.62 -2.00
CA PRO A 184 -4.47 20.97 -1.44
C PRO A 184 -5.49 21.83 -2.17
N SER A 185 -6.39 22.48 -1.43
CA SER A 185 -7.45 23.26 -2.04
C SER A 185 -6.85 24.42 -2.84
N TYR A 186 -6.85 24.30 -4.15
CA TYR A 186 -6.62 25.43 -5.07
C TYR A 186 -7.77 26.46 -5.00
N ASP A 187 -8.73 26.26 -4.12
CA ASP A 187 -10.07 26.76 -4.30
C ASP A 187 -10.50 27.86 -3.34
N THR A 188 -9.62 28.81 -3.01
CA THR A 188 -10.13 30.03 -2.37
C THR A 188 -9.42 31.33 -2.77
N ALA A 189 -8.51 31.30 -3.75
CA ALA A 189 -7.87 32.54 -4.21
C ALA A 189 -8.68 33.30 -5.29
N ARG A 190 -9.87 32.84 -5.69
CA ARG A 190 -10.67 33.44 -6.77
C ARG A 190 -11.99 34.08 -6.35
N SER A 191 -12.23 34.31 -5.09
CA SER A 191 -13.44 35.04 -4.69
C SER A 191 -13.14 36.10 -3.65
N ARG A 192 -12.46 37.17 -4.04
CA ARG A 192 -12.54 38.51 -3.46
C ARG A 192 -11.79 39.48 -4.37
N SER A 193 -12.45 39.93 -5.41
CA SER A 193 -12.26 41.28 -5.98
C SER A 193 -13.53 42.03 -5.83
#